data_8730279c6cd5f7cf4d1e705f4f09ede1
#
_entry.id   8730279c6cd5f7cf4d1e705f4f09ede1
#
_cell.length_a   1.000
_cell.length_b   1.000
_cell.length_c   1.000
_cell.angle_alpha   90.00
_cell.angle_beta   90.00
_cell.angle_gamma   90.00
#
_symmetry.space_group_name_H-M   'P 1'
#
loop_
_entity.id
_entity.type
_entity.pdbx_description
1 polymer ?
#
loop_
_entity_poly.entity_id
_entity_poly.type
_entity_poly.pdbx_seq_one_letter_code
_entity_poly.pdbx_strand_id
1 'polypeptide(L)'
;PRGEKHDGQWMVNHYNRVIQKMADNQLMIDEHEPVRPTGLHRTYPNLLACEAARGNEFNAWSVGNPPEHETILPFTRLMGGPMDYTPGIFQIKMDYYQPGNKYQVHTTLAKQLALYITMYSPLQMAADLPENYEKHMDAFQFIKDVAVDWDDTRYLEAEPGDYITIARKAKGTGNWFVGA
;
A
#
# COMPACT_ATOMS: atom_id res chain seq x y z
N PRO A 1 -10.15 6.26 21.37
CA PRO A 1 -10.36 6.45 22.80
C PRO A 1 -11.34 5.40 23.37
N ARG A 2 -11.26 5.12 24.66
CA ARG A 2 -12.17 4.17 25.29
C ARG A 2 -13.64 4.63 25.12
N GLY A 3 -14.50 3.71 24.68
CA GLY A 3 -15.94 3.96 24.49
C GLY A 3 -16.34 4.53 23.14
N GLU A 4 -15.40 4.95 22.32
CA GLU A 4 -15.67 5.43 20.97
C GLU A 4 -15.59 4.29 19.96
N LYS A 5 -16.51 4.28 19.00
CA LYS A 5 -16.44 3.36 17.86
C LYS A 5 -15.49 3.90 16.80
N HIS A 6 -14.72 3.01 16.17
CA HIS A 6 -13.73 3.35 15.15
C HIS A 6 -14.31 4.22 14.02
N ASP A 7 -15.49 3.90 13.53
CA ASP A 7 -16.19 4.61 12.46
C ASP A 7 -17.29 5.59 12.96
N GLY A 8 -17.31 5.85 14.28
CA GLY A 8 -18.25 6.78 14.91
C GLY A 8 -17.89 8.24 14.63
N GLN A 9 -18.86 9.12 14.83
CA GLN A 9 -18.73 10.55 14.52
C GLN A 9 -17.52 11.21 15.23
N TRP A 10 -17.21 10.78 16.44
CA TRP A 10 -16.05 11.30 17.19
C TRP A 10 -14.73 10.99 16.48
N MET A 11 -14.56 9.75 15.99
CA MET A 11 -13.36 9.35 15.27
C MET A 11 -13.25 10.05 13.91
N VAL A 12 -14.35 10.15 13.16
CA VAL A 12 -14.38 10.92 11.90
C VAL A 12 -13.92 12.36 12.14
N ASN A 13 -14.46 13.01 13.18
CA ASN A 13 -14.06 14.38 13.53
C ASN A 13 -12.59 14.45 13.98
N HIS A 14 -12.08 13.41 14.62
CA HIS A 14 -10.68 13.33 15.04
C HIS A 14 -9.76 13.30 13.80
N TYR A 15 -9.99 12.38 12.87
CA TYR A 15 -9.21 12.27 11.64
C TYR A 15 -9.26 13.57 10.81
N ASN A 16 -10.45 14.14 10.60
CA ASN A 16 -10.60 15.40 9.87
C ASN A 16 -9.77 16.53 10.51
N ARG A 17 -9.79 16.62 11.85
CA ARG A 17 -9.02 17.63 12.59
C ARG A 17 -7.51 17.40 12.47
N VAL A 18 -7.06 16.13 12.49
CA VAL A 18 -5.64 15.78 12.32
C VAL A 18 -5.16 16.17 10.93
N ILE A 19 -5.90 15.77 9.88
CA ILE A 19 -5.58 16.08 8.49
C ILE A 19 -5.45 17.60 8.29
N GLN A 20 -6.43 18.37 8.75
CA GLN A 20 -6.40 19.81 8.64
C GLN A 20 -5.23 20.43 9.42
N LYS A 21 -5.01 20.00 10.65
CA LYS A 21 -3.90 20.50 11.47
C LYS A 21 -2.54 20.19 10.86
N MET A 22 -2.37 19.04 10.22
CA MET A 22 -1.15 18.69 9.50
C MET A 22 -0.98 19.59 8.26
N ALA A 23 -2.05 19.87 7.53
CA ALA A 23 -2.02 20.81 6.40
C ALA A 23 -1.61 22.21 6.84
N ASP A 24 -2.18 22.73 7.93
CA ASP A 24 -1.87 24.05 8.51
C ASP A 24 -0.38 24.15 8.93
N ASN A 25 0.25 23.02 9.25
CA ASN A 25 1.67 22.95 9.62
C ASN A 25 2.59 22.49 8.47
N GLN A 26 2.08 22.38 7.24
CA GLN A 26 2.81 21.95 6.05
C GLN A 26 3.44 20.56 6.20
N LEU A 27 2.75 19.65 6.88
CA LEU A 27 3.17 18.26 7.07
C LEU A 27 2.34 17.34 6.18
N MET A 28 3.05 16.42 5.51
CA MET A 28 2.43 15.30 4.79
C MET A 28 2.09 14.20 5.78
N ILE A 29 1.01 13.48 5.51
CA ILE A 29 0.58 12.36 6.33
C ILE A 29 0.22 11.15 5.49
N ASP A 30 0.42 10.01 6.09
CA ASP A 30 -0.11 8.71 5.74
C ASP A 30 -0.83 8.17 6.98
N GLU A 31 -2.09 7.75 6.83
CA GLU A 31 -2.92 7.33 7.96
C GLU A 31 -3.11 5.82 7.97
N HIS A 32 -2.78 5.19 9.10
CA HIS A 32 -3.16 3.80 9.38
C HIS A 32 -4.39 3.74 10.30
N GLU A 33 -5.17 2.67 10.18
CA GLU A 33 -6.47 2.45 10.83
C GLU A 33 -7.45 3.64 10.68
N PRO A 34 -7.49 4.34 9.55
CA PRO A 34 -8.43 5.43 9.36
C PRO A 34 -9.84 4.88 9.13
N VAL A 35 -10.83 5.77 9.19
CA VAL A 35 -12.11 5.47 8.56
C VAL A 35 -11.92 5.40 7.04
N ARG A 36 -12.82 4.68 6.35
CA ARG A 36 -12.73 4.55 4.89
C ARG A 36 -12.59 5.93 4.22
N PRO A 37 -11.78 6.06 3.16
CA PRO A 37 -11.56 7.31 2.46
C PRO A 37 -12.86 7.86 1.85
N THR A 38 -13.02 9.19 1.96
CA THR A 38 -14.18 9.94 1.44
C THR A 38 -13.79 11.00 0.42
N GLY A 39 -12.53 10.96 -0.07
CA GLY A 39 -12.01 11.95 -1.02
C GLY A 39 -11.32 13.15 -0.37
N LEU A 40 -11.05 13.13 0.94
CA LEU A 40 -10.38 14.22 1.66
C LEU A 40 -8.99 14.56 1.09
N HIS A 41 -8.28 13.62 0.50
CA HIS A 41 -7.02 13.86 -0.19
C HIS A 41 -7.13 14.86 -1.36
N ARG A 42 -8.32 15.08 -1.90
CA ARG A 42 -8.58 16.12 -2.93
C ARG A 42 -8.74 17.50 -2.32
N THR A 43 -9.19 17.58 -1.07
CA THR A 43 -9.30 18.84 -0.32
C THR A 43 -7.99 19.15 0.39
N TYR A 44 -7.36 18.15 0.95
CA TYR A 44 -6.12 18.22 1.71
C TYR A 44 -5.04 17.37 1.01
N PRO A 45 -4.31 17.92 0.03
CA PRO A 45 -3.33 17.15 -0.75
C PRO A 45 -2.10 16.69 0.05
N ASN A 46 -1.95 17.16 1.28
CA ASN A 46 -0.98 16.65 2.24
C ASN A 46 -1.33 15.25 2.79
N LEU A 47 -2.59 14.80 2.65
CA LEU A 47 -2.99 13.42 2.90
C LEU A 47 -2.60 12.57 1.69
N LEU A 48 -1.44 11.93 1.77
CA LEU A 48 -0.86 11.19 0.65
C LEU A 48 -1.54 9.85 0.43
N ALA A 49 -1.69 9.09 1.50
CA ALA A 49 -2.30 7.76 1.46
C ALA A 49 -2.98 7.43 2.80
N CYS A 50 -3.77 6.39 2.79
CA CYS A 50 -4.31 5.78 4.00
C CYS A 50 -4.32 4.26 3.82
N GLU A 51 -4.20 3.51 4.90
CA GLU A 51 -4.36 2.06 4.87
C GLU A 51 -5.83 1.67 4.58
N ALA A 52 -6.72 1.88 5.53
CA ALA A 52 -8.18 1.65 5.47
C ALA A 52 -8.64 0.28 4.90
N ALA A 53 -7.76 -0.71 4.86
CA ALA A 53 -7.99 -2.11 4.58
C ALA A 53 -6.82 -2.91 5.13
N ARG A 54 -6.91 -4.24 5.15
CA ARG A 54 -5.79 -5.07 5.59
C ARG A 54 -4.59 -4.87 4.67
N GLY A 55 -3.54 -4.25 5.20
CA GLY A 55 -2.25 -4.11 4.55
C GLY A 55 -1.39 -5.37 4.68
N ASN A 56 -0.16 -5.29 4.16
CA ASN A 56 0.79 -6.40 4.17
C ASN A 56 1.21 -6.80 5.58
N GLU A 57 1.23 -5.85 6.53
CA GLU A 57 1.60 -6.09 7.93
C GLU A 57 0.70 -7.11 8.63
N PHE A 58 -0.57 -7.25 8.19
CA PHE A 58 -1.51 -8.22 8.77
C PHE A 58 -1.00 -9.68 8.69
N ASN A 59 -0.10 -9.98 7.78
CA ASN A 59 0.56 -11.28 7.66
C ASN A 59 1.47 -11.62 8.84
N ALA A 60 1.96 -10.61 9.58
CA ALA A 60 2.94 -10.82 10.64
C ALA A 60 2.35 -11.43 11.92
N TRP A 61 1.06 -11.28 12.17
CA TRP A 61 0.40 -11.74 13.41
C TRP A 61 -0.91 -12.51 13.19
N SER A 62 -1.17 -12.95 11.98
CA SER A 62 -2.40 -13.68 11.63
C SER A 62 -2.13 -14.77 10.60
N VAL A 63 -3.20 -15.45 10.17
CA VAL A 63 -3.13 -16.38 9.02
C VAL A 63 -2.76 -15.68 7.72
N GLY A 64 -2.70 -14.36 7.72
CA GLY A 64 -2.31 -13.54 6.59
C GLY A 64 -3.44 -13.21 5.61
N ASN A 65 -3.10 -12.38 4.64
CA ASN A 65 -3.96 -12.09 3.51
C ASN A 65 -3.84 -13.23 2.49
N PRO A 66 -4.94 -13.77 1.97
CA PRO A 66 -4.87 -14.72 0.87
C PRO A 66 -4.44 -13.99 -0.42
N PRO A 67 -3.82 -14.68 -1.40
CA PRO A 67 -3.30 -14.04 -2.61
C PRO A 67 -4.31 -13.22 -3.40
N GLU A 68 -5.59 -13.63 -3.44
CA GLU A 68 -6.68 -12.92 -4.09
C GLU A 68 -7.04 -11.58 -3.44
N HIS A 69 -6.67 -11.35 -2.19
CA HIS A 69 -6.90 -10.07 -1.52
C HIS A 69 -6.26 -8.90 -2.27
N GLU A 70 -5.04 -9.10 -2.75
CA GLU A 70 -4.28 -8.07 -3.46
C GLU A 70 -4.83 -7.79 -4.87
N THR A 71 -5.58 -8.74 -5.46
CA THR A 71 -6.25 -8.54 -6.75
C THR A 71 -7.70 -8.04 -6.60
N ILE A 72 -8.24 -7.99 -5.37
CA ILE A 72 -9.54 -7.36 -5.06
C ILE A 72 -9.40 -5.88 -4.71
N LEU A 73 -8.35 -5.50 -3.98
CA LEU A 73 -8.15 -4.14 -3.48
C LEU A 73 -8.17 -3.06 -4.58
N PRO A 74 -7.58 -3.26 -5.77
CA PRO A 74 -7.66 -2.29 -6.87
C PRO A 74 -9.08 -1.96 -7.32
N PHE A 75 -10.02 -2.90 -7.19
CA PHE A 75 -11.42 -2.72 -7.60
C PHE A 75 -12.35 -2.26 -6.47
N THR A 76 -11.86 -2.24 -5.25
CA THR A 76 -12.65 -1.92 -4.05
C THR A 76 -12.03 -0.77 -3.27
N ARG A 77 -11.01 -1.06 -2.46
CA ARG A 77 -10.38 -0.07 -1.57
C ARG A 77 -9.77 1.12 -2.34
N LEU A 78 -9.07 0.86 -3.42
CA LEU A 78 -8.40 1.90 -4.22
C LEU A 78 -9.37 2.82 -4.98
N MET A 79 -10.64 2.45 -5.09
CA MET A 79 -11.68 3.34 -5.59
C MET A 79 -11.90 4.57 -4.69
N GLY A 80 -11.54 4.48 -3.42
CA GLY A 80 -11.58 5.59 -2.46
C GLY A 80 -10.36 6.51 -2.49
N GLY A 81 -9.32 6.15 -3.24
CA GLY A 81 -8.05 6.91 -3.32
C GLY A 81 -6.81 6.08 -2.97
N PRO A 82 -5.63 6.72 -2.90
CA PRO A 82 -4.37 6.07 -2.63
C PRO A 82 -4.40 5.20 -1.37
N MET A 83 -3.73 4.04 -1.43
CA MET A 83 -3.63 3.12 -0.30
C MET A 83 -2.18 2.85 0.07
N ASP A 84 -1.83 3.00 1.36
CA ASP A 84 -0.63 2.38 1.88
C ASP A 84 -0.90 0.90 2.16
N TYR A 85 -0.35 0.03 1.31
CA TYR A 85 -0.42 -1.42 1.46
C TYR A 85 0.80 -1.99 2.18
N THR A 86 1.83 -1.18 2.40
CA THR A 86 3.13 -1.59 2.94
C THR A 86 3.80 -2.72 2.14
N PRO A 87 4.03 -2.54 0.82
CA PRO A 87 4.63 -3.57 -0.03
C PRO A 87 6.12 -3.74 0.20
N GLY A 88 6.71 -4.75 -0.45
CA GLY A 88 8.16 -4.91 -0.52
C GLY A 88 8.75 -5.88 0.50
N ILE A 89 7.94 -6.76 1.10
CA ILE A 89 8.45 -7.81 1.98
C ILE A 89 9.18 -8.88 1.15
N PHE A 90 10.47 -9.07 1.40
CA PHE A 90 11.32 -10.10 0.76
C PHE A 90 11.51 -11.32 1.68
N GLN A 91 11.59 -11.09 2.99
CA GLN A 91 11.60 -12.18 3.97
C GLN A 91 10.18 -12.61 4.29
N ILE A 92 9.62 -13.52 3.48
CA ILE A 92 8.20 -13.89 3.51
C ILE A 92 7.80 -14.81 4.66
N LYS A 93 8.75 -15.51 5.31
CA LYS A 93 8.47 -16.43 6.42
C LYS A 93 8.91 -15.82 7.75
N MET A 94 8.00 -15.80 8.72
CA MET A 94 8.25 -15.21 10.03
C MET A 94 9.05 -16.10 10.97
N ASP A 95 9.21 -17.39 10.68
CA ASP A 95 10.09 -18.30 11.44
C ASP A 95 11.58 -17.92 11.36
N TYR A 96 11.94 -17.13 10.34
CA TYR A 96 13.28 -16.53 10.24
C TYR A 96 13.59 -15.62 11.45
N TYR A 97 12.61 -14.86 11.93
CA TYR A 97 12.76 -13.96 13.06
C TYR A 97 12.43 -14.62 14.40
N GLN A 98 11.46 -15.52 14.41
CA GLN A 98 11.01 -16.23 15.60
C GLN A 98 10.84 -17.71 15.28
N PRO A 99 11.78 -18.57 15.70
CA PRO A 99 11.68 -20.02 15.47
C PRO A 99 10.34 -20.60 15.91
N GLY A 100 9.69 -21.35 15.04
CA GLY A 100 8.38 -21.95 15.27
C GLY A 100 7.19 -21.03 14.98
N ASN A 101 7.41 -19.78 14.58
CA ASN A 101 6.35 -18.92 14.06
C ASN A 101 5.84 -19.49 12.73
N LYS A 102 4.50 -19.66 12.62
CA LYS A 102 3.88 -20.24 11.42
C LYS A 102 3.33 -19.19 10.45
N TYR A 103 3.46 -17.92 10.78
CA TYR A 103 2.97 -16.84 9.93
C TYR A 103 3.90 -16.61 8.73
N GLN A 104 3.29 -16.18 7.64
CA GLN A 104 4.03 -15.84 6.43
C GLN A 104 3.23 -14.89 5.55
N VAL A 105 3.93 -14.19 4.68
CA VAL A 105 3.30 -13.44 3.59
C VAL A 105 3.04 -14.42 2.43
N HIS A 106 1.78 -14.57 2.02
CA HIS A 106 1.36 -15.48 0.93
C HIS A 106 1.63 -14.85 -0.44
N THR A 107 2.90 -14.75 -0.80
CA THR A 107 3.38 -13.99 -1.95
C THR A 107 4.62 -14.61 -2.60
N THR A 108 5.08 -14.01 -3.67
CA THR A 108 6.41 -14.16 -4.26
C THR A 108 7.12 -12.81 -4.27
N LEU A 109 8.44 -12.78 -4.44
CA LEU A 109 9.18 -11.53 -4.60
C LEU A 109 8.67 -10.73 -5.81
N ALA A 110 8.42 -11.42 -6.93
CA ALA A 110 7.89 -10.78 -8.14
C ALA A 110 6.53 -10.10 -7.87
N LYS A 111 5.63 -10.75 -7.12
CA LYS A 111 4.35 -10.17 -6.74
C LYS A 111 4.54 -8.96 -5.82
N GLN A 112 5.47 -9.01 -4.85
CA GLN A 112 5.79 -7.85 -4.00
C GLN A 112 6.26 -6.65 -4.83
N LEU A 113 7.04 -6.87 -5.89
CA LEU A 113 7.43 -5.79 -6.83
C LEU A 113 6.24 -5.30 -7.65
N ALA A 114 5.37 -6.19 -8.14
CA ALA A 114 4.17 -5.81 -8.91
C ALA A 114 3.23 -4.90 -8.10
N LEU A 115 3.16 -5.06 -6.77
CA LEU A 115 2.32 -4.24 -5.89
C LEU A 115 2.64 -2.74 -5.98
N TYR A 116 3.89 -2.35 -6.27
CA TYR A 116 4.26 -0.94 -6.48
C TYR A 116 3.55 -0.31 -7.68
N ILE A 117 3.07 -1.14 -8.61
CA ILE A 117 2.32 -0.70 -9.80
C ILE A 117 0.82 -0.87 -9.59
N THR A 118 0.40 -2.00 -9.02
CA THR A 118 -1.03 -2.34 -8.89
C THR A 118 -1.71 -1.63 -7.72
N MET A 119 -0.98 -1.40 -6.61
CA MET A 119 -1.46 -0.65 -5.44
C MET A 119 -1.00 0.81 -5.54
N TYR A 120 -1.87 1.67 -6.10
CA TYR A 120 -1.51 3.08 -6.26
C TYR A 120 -1.37 3.79 -4.92
N SER A 121 -0.20 4.39 -4.73
CA SER A 121 0.08 5.35 -3.67
C SER A 121 1.18 6.32 -4.11
N PRO A 122 1.09 7.62 -3.82
CA PRO A 122 2.20 8.56 -4.03
C PRO A 122 3.30 8.42 -2.96
N LEU A 123 3.02 7.69 -1.89
CA LEU A 123 3.99 7.26 -0.87
C LEU A 123 4.00 5.74 -0.85
N GLN A 124 5.15 5.15 -1.18
CA GLN A 124 5.35 3.69 -1.17
C GLN A 124 6.35 3.30 -0.11
N MET A 125 6.00 2.32 0.71
CA MET A 125 6.90 1.76 1.71
C MET A 125 7.89 0.77 1.08
N ALA A 126 9.06 0.61 1.69
CA ALA A 126 9.94 -0.54 1.52
C ALA A 126 9.91 -1.28 2.87
N ALA A 127 8.96 -2.19 3.01
CA ALA A 127 8.48 -2.65 4.32
C ALA A 127 9.30 -3.80 4.94
N ASP A 128 10.50 -4.06 4.42
CA ASP A 128 11.39 -5.09 4.96
C ASP A 128 12.66 -4.47 5.57
N LEU A 129 13.48 -5.29 6.22
CA LEU A 129 14.75 -4.87 6.80
C LEU A 129 15.84 -4.73 5.72
N PRO A 130 16.80 -3.79 5.87
CA PRO A 130 17.88 -3.59 4.89
C PRO A 130 18.64 -4.85 4.54
N GLU A 131 18.96 -5.68 5.53
CA GLU A 131 19.69 -6.94 5.32
C GLU A 131 18.94 -7.98 4.48
N ASN A 132 17.63 -7.88 4.35
CA ASN A 132 16.84 -8.73 3.46
C ASN A 132 16.88 -8.22 2.03
N TYR A 133 16.92 -6.91 1.83
CA TYR A 133 17.14 -6.31 0.52
C TYR A 133 18.55 -6.56 -0.01
N GLU A 134 19.56 -6.55 0.86
CA GLU A 134 20.95 -6.81 0.48
C GLU A 134 21.15 -8.19 -0.16
N LYS A 135 20.30 -9.16 0.17
CA LYS A 135 20.31 -10.51 -0.44
C LYS A 135 19.75 -10.55 -1.86
N HIS A 136 19.02 -9.49 -2.27
CA HIS A 136 18.26 -9.41 -3.53
C HIS A 136 18.34 -8.01 -4.13
N MET A 137 19.59 -7.51 -4.29
CA MET A 137 19.84 -6.14 -4.74
C MET A 137 19.31 -5.83 -6.16
N ASP A 138 19.24 -6.83 -7.02
CA ASP A 138 18.63 -6.74 -8.34
C ASP A 138 17.12 -6.44 -8.25
N ALA A 139 16.40 -7.16 -7.40
CA ALA A 139 15.00 -6.94 -7.13
C ALA A 139 14.78 -5.60 -6.38
N PHE A 140 15.62 -5.28 -5.39
CA PHE A 140 15.54 -4.01 -4.67
C PHE A 140 15.83 -2.80 -5.56
N GLN A 141 16.64 -2.96 -6.61
CA GLN A 141 16.87 -1.89 -7.59
C GLN A 141 15.56 -1.43 -8.25
N PHE A 142 14.63 -2.37 -8.53
CA PHE A 142 13.30 -2.00 -9.03
C PHE A 142 12.55 -1.08 -8.06
N ILE A 143 12.57 -1.37 -6.75
CA ILE A 143 11.90 -0.51 -5.74
C ILE A 143 12.49 0.91 -5.75
N LYS A 144 13.80 1.04 -5.96
CA LYS A 144 14.46 2.36 -6.05
C LYS A 144 14.14 3.12 -7.33
N ASP A 145 13.88 2.41 -8.41
CA ASP A 145 13.70 3.00 -9.75
C ASP A 145 12.23 3.25 -10.10
N VAL A 146 11.30 2.52 -9.44
CA VAL A 146 9.88 2.64 -9.74
C VAL A 146 9.35 4.04 -9.36
N ALA A 147 8.60 4.66 -10.28
CA ALA A 147 7.96 5.93 -10.02
C ALA A 147 6.76 5.81 -9.07
N VAL A 148 6.40 6.91 -8.41
CA VAL A 148 5.21 7.04 -7.55
C VAL A 148 4.22 8.08 -8.06
N ASP A 149 4.57 8.81 -9.13
CA ASP A 149 3.73 9.80 -9.81
C ASP A 149 3.65 9.48 -11.32
N TRP A 150 2.45 9.53 -11.89
CA TRP A 150 2.14 8.92 -13.19
C TRP A 150 1.42 9.89 -14.12
N ASP A 151 1.85 9.94 -15.39
CA ASP A 151 1.17 10.69 -16.46
C ASP A 151 0.03 9.89 -17.11
N ASP A 152 0.15 8.57 -17.16
CA ASP A 152 -0.83 7.69 -17.80
C ASP A 152 -0.91 6.36 -17.05
N THR A 153 -2.10 5.75 -17.06
CA THR A 153 -2.36 4.42 -16.51
C THR A 153 -3.25 3.64 -17.45
N ARG A 154 -2.82 2.43 -17.79
CA ARG A 154 -3.56 1.50 -18.65
C ARG A 154 -3.81 0.20 -17.93
N TYR A 155 -5.08 -0.16 -17.80
CA TYR A 155 -5.51 -1.47 -17.34
C TYR A 155 -5.54 -2.38 -18.56
N LEU A 156 -4.60 -3.32 -18.66
CA LEU A 156 -4.44 -4.18 -19.82
C LEU A 156 -5.42 -5.36 -19.76
N GLU A 157 -5.50 -5.98 -18.60
CA GLU A 157 -6.45 -7.05 -18.30
C GLU A 157 -6.70 -7.12 -16.80
N ALA A 158 -7.88 -7.58 -16.40
CA ALA A 158 -8.22 -7.67 -14.99
C ALA A 158 -9.46 -8.55 -14.77
N GLU A 159 -9.40 -9.39 -13.72
CA GLU A 159 -10.52 -10.12 -13.15
C GLU A 159 -10.45 -10.03 -11.63
N PRO A 160 -11.40 -9.37 -10.93
CA PRO A 160 -11.35 -9.19 -9.50
C PRO A 160 -11.21 -10.52 -8.73
N GLY A 161 -10.19 -10.60 -7.90
CA GLY A 161 -9.90 -11.80 -7.09
C GLY A 161 -9.06 -12.85 -7.82
N ASP A 162 -8.73 -12.66 -9.08
CA ASP A 162 -7.91 -13.59 -9.85
C ASP A 162 -6.61 -12.91 -10.32
N TYR A 163 -6.70 -11.96 -11.23
CA TYR A 163 -5.52 -11.26 -11.73
C TYR A 163 -5.79 -9.78 -12.05
N ILE A 164 -4.71 -9.01 -12.19
CA ILE A 164 -4.72 -7.64 -12.69
C ILE A 164 -3.36 -7.31 -13.32
N THR A 165 -3.39 -6.78 -14.54
CA THR A 165 -2.19 -6.27 -15.23
C THR A 165 -2.37 -4.78 -15.52
N ILE A 166 -1.49 -3.96 -14.95
CA ILE A 166 -1.50 -2.51 -15.10
C ILE A 166 -0.17 -2.05 -15.67
N ALA A 167 -0.23 -1.14 -16.64
CA ALA A 167 0.92 -0.37 -17.11
C ALA A 167 0.76 1.09 -16.70
N ARG A 168 1.80 1.69 -16.10
CA ARG A 168 1.82 3.10 -15.69
C ARG A 168 3.02 3.82 -16.28
N LYS A 169 2.78 4.99 -16.84
CA LYS A 169 3.82 5.87 -17.40
C LYS A 169 4.30 6.83 -16.32
N ALA A 170 5.60 6.80 -16.03
CA ALA A 170 6.20 7.71 -15.06
C ALA A 170 6.11 9.17 -15.54
N LYS A 171 5.71 10.05 -14.64
CA LYS A 171 5.46 11.46 -14.93
C LYS A 171 6.68 12.16 -15.50
N GLY A 172 6.46 12.91 -16.57
CA GLY A 172 7.49 13.69 -17.25
C GLY A 172 8.53 12.85 -18.01
N THR A 173 8.30 11.55 -18.20
CA THR A 173 9.23 10.64 -18.87
C THR A 173 8.58 9.83 -19.98
N GLY A 174 9.38 9.05 -20.73
CA GLY A 174 8.90 8.02 -21.65
C GLY A 174 8.79 6.62 -21.04
N ASN A 175 9.14 6.46 -19.75
CA ASN A 175 9.27 5.16 -19.13
C ASN A 175 7.92 4.61 -18.67
N TRP A 176 7.68 3.34 -18.96
CA TRP A 176 6.53 2.59 -18.52
C TRP A 176 6.94 1.49 -17.53
N PHE A 177 6.16 1.33 -16.51
CA PHE A 177 6.29 0.24 -15.54
C PHE A 177 5.04 -0.65 -15.63
N VAL A 178 5.24 -1.96 -15.58
CA VAL A 178 4.16 -2.96 -15.70
C VAL A 178 4.16 -3.83 -14.45
N GLY A 179 3.00 -3.99 -13.83
CA GLY A 179 2.74 -4.93 -12.73
C GLY A 179 1.61 -5.88 -13.12
N ALA A 180 1.82 -7.20 -12.88
CA ALA A 180 0.89 -8.28 -13.17
C ALA A 180 0.85 -9.30 -12.03
#